data_ba73e5fe24d950a19cf6fe40d8b2132a
#
_entry.id   ba73e5fe24d950a19cf6fe40d8b2132a
#
_cell.length_a   1.000
_cell.length_b   1.000
_cell.length_c   1.000
_cell.angle_alpha   90.00
_cell.angle_beta   90.00
_cell.angle_gamma   90.00
#
_symmetry.space_group_name_H-M   'P 1'
#
loop_
_entity.id
_entity.type
_entity.pdbx_description
1 polymer ?
#
loop_
_entity_poly.entity_id
_entity_poly.type
_entity_poly.pdbx_seq_one_letter_code
_entity_poly.pdbx_strand_id
1 'polypeptide(L)'
;MQRLYRKRIVLGVGGGIAAYKSAELVRRLLDQGAEVRVVMTRGGSEFITPLTMQALSGHPVHLDLLDPAAEAAMGHIELAKWADLVLIAPATADLIARLAQGIADDLLTTLVLATDATVAIAPAMNQAMWRDPATQANTQLLQSRGLKVFGPASGSQACGDVGMGRMLEATDLALCAAECFQHLALTGKHVLITAGPTQENIDPVRYITNHSSGKMGFALAEAAVEAGARVTLITGPVHLPTPDRVTRIDVVSARDMLAACEAAIPCDLFIASAAVADYRPEVVAPQKLKKDPTNGDGLLLQMVRNPDILASIATRPDRPFSVGFAAETEHLLDYAARKLKDKNLDLIVANDVANPSIGFNSEENACSVIDRELHATLFAQTSKGKIARQLISFIAQRLNQV
;
A
#
# COMPACT_ATOMS: atom_id res chain seq x y z
N MET A 1 13.45 0.38 12.03
CA MET A 1 12.01 0.61 11.84
C MET A 1 11.80 0.82 10.34
N GLN A 2 11.13 -0.09 9.66
CA GLN A 2 10.98 -0.08 8.19
C GLN A 2 9.75 0.74 7.78
N ARG A 3 9.87 2.07 7.82
CA ARG A 3 8.76 3.00 7.51
C ARG A 3 8.34 3.01 6.04
N LEU A 4 9.19 2.45 5.14
CA LEU A 4 8.96 2.36 3.70
C LEU A 4 8.77 0.92 3.23
N TYR A 5 8.41 0.01 4.13
CA TYR A 5 8.23 -1.40 3.80
C TYR A 5 7.27 -1.55 2.61
N ARG A 6 7.71 -2.27 1.57
CA ARG A 6 6.98 -2.49 0.31
C ARG A 6 6.60 -1.21 -0.46
N LYS A 7 7.15 -0.04 -0.13
CA LYS A 7 6.95 1.16 -0.94
C LYS A 7 7.85 1.11 -2.16
N ARG A 8 7.27 1.45 -3.31
CA ARG A 8 7.94 1.46 -4.60
C ARG A 8 8.33 2.90 -4.93
N ILE A 9 9.62 3.17 -4.92
CA ILE A 9 10.17 4.51 -5.09
C ILE A 9 10.96 4.58 -6.38
N VAL A 10 10.59 5.49 -7.28
CA VAL A 10 11.44 5.90 -8.38
C VAL A 10 12.32 7.04 -7.89
N LEU A 11 13.64 6.83 -7.87
CA LEU A 11 14.62 7.85 -7.56
C LEU A 11 15.15 8.48 -8.85
N GLY A 12 14.77 9.72 -9.11
CA GLY A 12 15.30 10.54 -10.19
C GLY A 12 16.61 11.22 -9.79
N VAL A 13 17.68 11.06 -10.55
CA VAL A 13 18.99 11.66 -10.26
C VAL A 13 19.31 12.73 -11.29
N GLY A 14 19.26 14.00 -10.87
CA GLY A 14 19.62 15.16 -11.70
C GLY A 14 21.13 15.44 -11.73
N GLY A 15 21.55 16.28 -12.68
CA GLY A 15 22.95 16.63 -12.95
C GLY A 15 23.50 17.70 -12.00
N GLY A 16 24.11 17.30 -10.90
CA GLY A 16 24.79 18.20 -9.98
C GLY A 16 25.71 17.44 -9.02
N ILE A 17 26.66 18.16 -8.42
CA ILE A 17 27.64 17.54 -7.51
C ILE A 17 26.96 16.74 -6.39
N ALA A 18 25.77 17.16 -5.92
CA ALA A 18 25.02 16.47 -4.89
C ALA A 18 24.55 15.07 -5.30
N ALA A 19 24.69 14.64 -6.56
CA ALA A 19 24.34 13.31 -7.05
C ALA A 19 25.07 12.18 -6.27
N TYR A 20 26.26 12.44 -5.70
CA TYR A 20 26.95 11.45 -4.86
C TYR A 20 26.11 11.04 -3.63
N LYS A 21 25.28 11.96 -3.07
CA LYS A 21 24.40 11.65 -1.95
C LYS A 21 23.26 10.71 -2.33
N SER A 22 22.90 10.64 -3.61
CA SER A 22 21.84 9.76 -4.09
C SER A 22 22.21 8.29 -3.95
N ALA A 23 23.51 7.96 -3.97
CA ALA A 23 24.00 6.61 -3.67
C ALA A 23 23.68 6.20 -2.22
N GLU A 24 23.94 7.08 -1.27
CA GLU A 24 23.58 6.84 0.14
C GLU A 24 22.05 6.86 0.34
N LEU A 25 21.34 7.71 -0.39
CA LEU A 25 19.88 7.78 -0.33
C LEU A 25 19.24 6.45 -0.77
N VAL A 26 19.72 5.80 -1.84
CA VAL A 26 19.27 4.46 -2.24
C VAL A 26 19.38 3.50 -1.05
N ARG A 27 20.55 3.47 -0.39
CA ARG A 27 20.76 2.58 0.77
C ARG A 27 19.78 2.88 1.90
N ARG A 28 19.59 4.16 2.26
CA ARG A 28 18.65 4.55 3.33
C ARG A 28 17.22 4.18 3.02
N LEU A 29 16.78 4.31 1.76
CA LEU A 29 15.45 3.89 1.32
C LEU A 29 15.28 2.37 1.42
N LEU A 30 16.28 1.60 0.95
CA LEU A 30 16.29 0.13 1.07
C LEU A 30 16.31 -0.33 2.54
N ASP A 31 17.11 0.29 3.40
CA ASP A 31 17.16 0.01 4.85
C ASP A 31 15.80 0.21 5.52
N GLN A 32 14.98 1.13 4.99
CA GLN A 32 13.61 1.35 5.44
C GLN A 32 12.57 0.43 4.77
N GLY A 33 13.01 -0.52 3.94
CA GLY A 33 12.19 -1.55 3.32
C GLY A 33 11.54 -1.16 1.99
N ALA A 34 11.96 -0.05 1.37
CA ALA A 34 11.50 0.32 0.03
C ALA A 34 12.09 -0.57 -1.05
N GLU A 35 11.39 -0.69 -2.18
CA GLU A 35 11.94 -1.11 -3.46
C GLU A 35 12.29 0.14 -4.26
N VAL A 36 13.53 0.25 -4.76
CA VAL A 36 14.02 1.46 -5.43
C VAL A 36 14.39 1.16 -6.88
N ARG A 37 13.80 1.92 -7.81
CA ARG A 37 14.20 1.99 -9.22
C ARG A 37 14.84 3.34 -9.48
N VAL A 38 15.91 3.36 -10.23
CA VAL A 38 16.68 4.59 -10.48
C VAL A 38 16.50 5.05 -11.92
N VAL A 39 16.17 6.33 -12.08
CA VAL A 39 16.14 7.03 -13.36
C VAL A 39 17.17 8.14 -13.29
N MET A 40 18.11 8.21 -14.26
CA MET A 40 19.12 9.25 -14.27
C MET A 40 18.97 10.12 -15.49
N THR A 41 19.09 11.43 -15.30
CA THR A 41 19.27 12.35 -16.43
C THR A 41 20.67 12.18 -17.00
N ARG A 42 20.87 12.60 -18.26
CA ARG A 42 22.22 12.65 -18.86
C ARG A 42 23.22 13.39 -17.96
N GLY A 43 22.81 14.54 -17.41
CA GLY A 43 23.66 15.30 -16.47
C GLY A 43 23.94 14.53 -15.19
N GLY A 44 23.00 13.72 -14.67
CA GLY A 44 23.21 12.87 -13.49
C GLY A 44 24.32 11.85 -13.71
N SER A 45 24.37 11.25 -14.90
CA SER A 45 25.38 10.24 -15.26
C SER A 45 26.81 10.80 -15.35
N GLU A 46 26.98 12.11 -15.51
CA GLU A 46 28.30 12.77 -15.48
C GLU A 46 28.89 12.88 -14.07
N PHE A 47 28.06 12.88 -13.02
CA PHE A 47 28.50 13.02 -11.62
C PHE A 47 28.58 11.70 -10.87
N ILE A 48 27.76 10.71 -11.25
CA ILE A 48 27.77 9.36 -10.68
C ILE A 48 27.40 8.35 -11.75
N THR A 49 28.12 7.22 -11.80
CA THR A 49 27.90 6.26 -12.87
C THR A 49 26.59 5.47 -12.67
N PRO A 50 25.88 5.13 -13.77
CA PRO A 50 24.72 4.22 -13.70
C PRO A 50 25.07 2.88 -13.04
N LEU A 51 26.28 2.36 -13.26
CA LEU A 51 26.75 1.11 -12.65
C LEU A 51 26.75 1.19 -11.11
N THR A 52 27.16 2.32 -10.53
CA THR A 52 27.10 2.52 -9.08
C THR A 52 25.68 2.44 -8.58
N MET A 53 24.75 3.12 -9.25
CA MET A 53 23.35 3.14 -8.84
C MET A 53 22.68 1.77 -9.02
N GLN A 54 23.03 1.04 -10.09
CA GLN A 54 22.56 -0.33 -10.32
C GLN A 54 23.04 -1.28 -9.23
N ALA A 55 24.34 -1.21 -8.87
CA ALA A 55 24.92 -2.07 -7.83
C ALA A 55 24.25 -1.83 -6.46
N LEU A 56 23.87 -0.58 -6.15
CA LEU A 56 23.24 -0.22 -4.89
C LEU A 56 21.75 -0.54 -4.86
N SER A 57 21.00 -0.29 -5.94
CA SER A 57 19.56 -0.55 -6.01
C SER A 57 19.22 -2.02 -6.25
N GLY A 58 20.16 -2.80 -6.81
CA GLY A 58 19.93 -4.17 -7.26
C GLY A 58 19.11 -4.28 -8.56
N HIS A 59 18.88 -3.16 -9.25
CA HIS A 59 18.04 -3.08 -10.44
C HIS A 59 18.72 -2.27 -11.55
N PRO A 60 18.44 -2.57 -12.83
CA PRO A 60 18.90 -1.75 -13.95
C PRO A 60 18.53 -0.28 -13.77
N VAL A 61 19.42 0.61 -14.19
CA VAL A 61 19.20 2.05 -14.19
C VAL A 61 18.61 2.46 -15.53
N HIS A 62 17.55 3.27 -15.50
CA HIS A 62 16.89 3.77 -16.69
C HIS A 62 17.49 5.14 -17.08
N LEU A 63 17.96 5.27 -18.32
CA LEU A 63 18.66 6.45 -18.82
C LEU A 63 17.87 7.16 -19.93
N ASP A 64 17.41 6.40 -20.91
CA ASP A 64 16.84 6.92 -22.13
C ASP A 64 15.36 6.62 -22.26
N LEU A 65 14.61 7.59 -22.82
CA LEU A 65 13.17 7.46 -23.05
C LEU A 65 12.85 6.38 -24.11
N LEU A 66 13.72 6.22 -25.08
CA LEU A 66 13.54 5.33 -26.24
C LEU A 66 14.55 4.17 -26.24
N ASP A 67 14.88 3.60 -25.08
CA ASP A 67 15.71 2.41 -24.99
C ASP A 67 14.89 1.15 -25.29
N PRO A 68 15.15 0.44 -26.42
CA PRO A 68 14.38 -0.75 -26.79
C PRO A 68 14.54 -1.90 -25.78
N ALA A 69 15.66 -1.99 -25.06
CA ALA A 69 15.89 -3.01 -24.04
C ALA A 69 15.11 -2.68 -22.76
N ALA A 70 15.01 -1.40 -22.39
CA ALA A 70 14.21 -0.94 -21.27
C ALA A 70 12.71 -0.99 -21.57
N GLU A 71 12.29 -0.67 -22.80
CA GLU A 71 10.88 -0.78 -23.24
C GLU A 71 10.35 -2.22 -23.13
N ALA A 72 11.21 -3.21 -23.43
CA ALA A 72 10.86 -4.63 -23.27
C ALA A 72 10.79 -5.10 -21.80
N ALA A 73 11.42 -4.37 -20.88
CA ALA A 73 11.49 -4.74 -19.46
C ALA A 73 10.53 -3.91 -18.59
N MET A 74 10.59 -2.59 -18.68
CA MET A 74 9.71 -1.65 -17.97
C MET A 74 9.86 -0.24 -18.58
N GLY A 75 8.96 0.13 -19.48
CA GLY A 75 8.93 1.45 -20.13
C GLY A 75 8.51 2.57 -19.16
N HIS A 76 8.58 3.82 -19.64
CA HIS A 76 8.27 5.01 -18.82
C HIS A 76 6.85 4.99 -18.22
N ILE A 77 5.86 4.46 -18.95
CA ILE A 77 4.47 4.33 -18.44
C ILE A 77 4.40 3.28 -17.34
N GLU A 78 5.11 2.16 -17.47
CA GLU A 78 5.13 1.11 -16.44
C GLU A 78 5.82 1.59 -15.17
N LEU A 79 6.95 2.30 -15.29
CA LEU A 79 7.62 2.95 -14.15
C LEU A 79 6.71 3.97 -13.47
N ALA A 80 6.00 4.79 -14.25
CA ALA A 80 5.06 5.78 -13.73
C ALA A 80 3.90 5.15 -12.94
N LYS A 81 3.34 4.04 -13.46
CA LYS A 81 2.28 3.27 -12.79
C LYS A 81 2.80 2.47 -11.59
N TRP A 82 4.03 1.96 -11.69
CA TRP A 82 4.65 1.16 -10.64
C TRP A 82 4.94 1.98 -9.39
N ALA A 83 5.35 3.24 -9.54
CA ALA A 83 5.76 4.09 -8.43
C ALA A 83 4.62 4.39 -7.44
N ASP A 84 4.97 4.38 -6.16
CA ASP A 84 4.18 4.97 -5.06
C ASP A 84 4.67 6.38 -4.73
N LEU A 85 5.97 6.66 -5.00
CA LEU A 85 6.62 7.96 -4.86
C LEU A 85 7.66 8.12 -5.98
N VAL A 86 7.70 9.29 -6.61
CA VAL A 86 8.82 9.73 -7.44
C VAL A 86 9.61 10.78 -6.66
N LEU A 87 10.83 10.45 -6.24
CA LEU A 87 11.72 11.34 -5.50
C LEU A 87 12.88 11.77 -6.39
N ILE A 88 12.99 13.07 -6.71
CA ILE A 88 14.05 13.62 -7.53
C ILE A 88 15.13 14.24 -6.63
N ALA A 89 16.25 13.59 -6.53
CA ALA A 89 17.38 13.99 -5.67
C ALA A 89 18.74 13.65 -6.31
N PRO A 90 19.51 14.67 -6.71
CA PRO A 90 19.24 16.10 -6.63
C PRO A 90 18.29 16.62 -7.71
N ALA A 91 17.56 17.70 -7.40
CA ALA A 91 16.81 18.50 -8.36
C ALA A 91 17.54 19.84 -8.61
N THR A 92 18.08 20.03 -9.80
CA THR A 92 18.77 21.27 -10.21
C THR A 92 17.77 22.38 -10.57
N ALA A 93 18.21 23.64 -10.63
CA ALA A 93 17.37 24.75 -11.08
C ALA A 93 16.81 24.52 -12.49
N ASP A 94 17.61 23.97 -13.41
CA ASP A 94 17.18 23.57 -14.75
C ASP A 94 16.06 22.55 -14.70
N LEU A 95 16.25 21.47 -13.95
CA LEU A 95 15.24 20.40 -13.84
C LEU A 95 13.94 20.92 -13.19
N ILE A 96 14.03 21.77 -12.16
CA ILE A 96 12.87 22.44 -11.55
C ILE A 96 12.13 23.31 -12.57
N ALA A 97 12.85 24.07 -13.39
CA ALA A 97 12.26 24.89 -14.43
C ALA A 97 11.54 24.04 -15.50
N ARG A 98 12.16 22.97 -15.97
CA ARG A 98 11.57 22.03 -16.96
C ARG A 98 10.30 21.39 -16.42
N LEU A 99 10.32 20.88 -15.21
CA LEU A 99 9.13 20.31 -14.54
C LEU A 99 8.02 21.35 -14.37
N ALA A 100 8.36 22.58 -13.97
CA ALA A 100 7.39 23.67 -13.81
C ALA A 100 6.70 24.06 -15.13
N GLN A 101 7.43 24.00 -16.25
CA GLN A 101 6.91 24.30 -17.57
C GLN A 101 6.27 23.09 -18.28
N GLY A 102 6.32 21.89 -17.68
CA GLY A 102 5.78 20.66 -18.29
C GLY A 102 6.58 20.18 -19.50
N ILE A 103 7.89 20.46 -19.53
CA ILE A 103 8.79 19.98 -20.59
C ILE A 103 9.11 18.51 -20.34
N ALA A 104 8.83 17.66 -21.33
CA ALA A 104 9.02 16.20 -21.27
C ALA A 104 9.97 15.75 -22.39
N ASP A 105 11.22 16.17 -22.31
CA ASP A 105 12.25 15.93 -23.33
C ASP A 105 13.29 14.88 -22.88
N ASP A 106 13.14 14.32 -21.69
CA ASP A 106 13.87 13.15 -21.22
C ASP A 106 12.96 12.15 -20.46
N LEU A 107 13.51 10.99 -20.12
CA LEU A 107 12.78 9.94 -19.41
C LEU A 107 12.21 10.42 -18.08
N LEU A 108 13.00 11.16 -17.27
CA LEU A 108 12.60 11.56 -15.93
C LEU A 108 11.43 12.57 -15.97
N THR A 109 11.51 13.59 -16.82
CA THR A 109 10.48 14.60 -16.97
C THR A 109 9.21 14.03 -17.60
N THR A 110 9.33 13.09 -18.55
CA THR A 110 8.19 12.36 -19.13
C THR A 110 7.50 11.48 -18.07
N LEU A 111 8.27 10.77 -17.25
CA LEU A 111 7.74 9.94 -16.18
C LEU A 111 6.94 10.77 -15.16
N VAL A 112 7.43 11.96 -14.80
CA VAL A 112 6.72 12.87 -13.87
C VAL A 112 5.37 13.31 -14.43
N LEU A 113 5.24 13.54 -15.73
CA LEU A 113 3.94 13.87 -16.35
C LEU A 113 2.98 12.67 -16.45
N ALA A 114 3.52 11.45 -16.47
CA ALA A 114 2.75 10.22 -16.66
C ALA A 114 2.31 9.54 -15.34
N THR A 115 2.83 10.00 -14.19
CA THR A 115 2.58 9.33 -12.91
C THR A 115 1.44 9.95 -12.11
N ASP A 116 0.63 9.08 -11.48
CA ASP A 116 -0.33 9.44 -10.42
C ASP A 116 0.30 9.37 -9.01
N ALA A 117 1.56 8.97 -8.90
CA ALA A 117 2.25 8.89 -7.62
C ALA A 117 2.57 10.29 -7.08
N THR A 118 2.75 10.40 -5.76
CA THR A 118 3.31 11.62 -5.16
C THR A 118 4.67 11.92 -5.78
N VAL A 119 4.89 13.16 -6.22
CA VAL A 119 6.20 13.62 -6.69
C VAL A 119 6.84 14.53 -5.64
N ALA A 120 8.11 14.26 -5.33
CA ALA A 120 8.92 15.07 -4.43
C ALA A 120 10.25 15.45 -5.07
N ILE A 121 10.70 16.68 -4.81
CA ILE A 121 12.00 17.18 -5.31
C ILE A 121 12.89 17.59 -4.14
N ALA A 122 14.19 17.30 -4.23
CA ALA A 122 15.22 17.73 -3.29
C ALA A 122 16.14 18.74 -4.00
N PRO A 123 15.91 20.07 -3.86
CA PRO A 123 16.69 21.09 -4.54
C PRO A 123 18.17 21.04 -4.16
N ALA A 124 19.05 21.20 -5.17
CA ALA A 124 20.49 21.24 -4.99
C ALA A 124 21.12 22.20 -6.02
N MET A 125 21.60 23.36 -5.55
CA MET A 125 22.19 24.38 -6.41
C MET A 125 23.00 25.41 -5.57
N ASN A 126 23.70 26.30 -6.27
CA ASN A 126 24.32 27.43 -5.60
C ASN A 126 23.28 28.33 -4.92
N GLN A 127 23.65 29.00 -3.81
CA GLN A 127 22.75 29.86 -3.05
C GLN A 127 22.17 31.02 -3.87
N ALA A 128 22.92 31.59 -4.82
CA ALA A 128 22.43 32.65 -5.67
C ALA A 128 21.38 32.13 -6.65
N MET A 129 21.59 30.94 -7.24
CA MET A 129 20.61 30.25 -8.08
C MET A 129 19.31 29.93 -7.29
N TRP A 130 19.46 29.51 -6.03
CA TRP A 130 18.28 29.25 -5.18
C TRP A 130 17.47 30.52 -4.90
N ARG A 131 18.13 31.65 -4.63
CA ARG A 131 17.47 32.95 -4.37
C ARG A 131 16.94 33.63 -5.62
N ASP A 132 17.30 33.16 -6.80
CA ASP A 132 16.85 33.74 -8.04
C ASP A 132 15.32 33.71 -8.14
N PRO A 133 14.67 34.83 -8.52
CA PRO A 133 13.22 34.93 -8.62
C PRO A 133 12.59 33.87 -9.54
N ALA A 134 13.26 33.48 -10.63
CA ALA A 134 12.75 32.45 -11.55
C ALA A 134 12.75 31.07 -10.87
N THR A 135 13.80 30.72 -10.11
CA THR A 135 13.88 29.47 -9.36
C THR A 135 12.81 29.41 -8.27
N GLN A 136 12.61 30.51 -7.55
CA GLN A 136 11.58 30.60 -6.51
C GLN A 136 10.17 30.48 -7.12
N ALA A 137 9.90 31.20 -8.21
CA ALA A 137 8.61 31.13 -8.89
C ALA A 137 8.31 29.70 -9.43
N ASN A 138 9.28 29.05 -10.05
CA ASN A 138 9.13 27.68 -10.53
C ASN A 138 8.89 26.68 -9.37
N THR A 139 9.60 26.83 -8.26
CA THR A 139 9.42 25.99 -7.08
C THR A 139 8.03 26.17 -6.48
N GLN A 140 7.54 27.41 -6.33
CA GLN A 140 6.19 27.73 -5.85
C GLN A 140 5.12 27.16 -6.79
N LEU A 141 5.32 27.25 -8.11
CA LEU A 141 4.40 26.68 -9.09
C LEU A 141 4.30 25.15 -8.93
N LEU A 142 5.41 24.46 -8.76
CA LEU A 142 5.41 23.01 -8.51
C LEU A 142 4.69 22.66 -7.19
N GLN A 143 4.91 23.43 -6.13
CA GLN A 143 4.21 23.24 -4.87
C GLN A 143 2.70 23.45 -5.01
N SER A 144 2.26 24.49 -5.75
CA SER A 144 0.85 24.76 -6.01
C SER A 144 0.15 23.63 -6.79
N ARG A 145 0.92 22.85 -7.56
CA ARG A 145 0.48 21.66 -8.28
C ARG A 145 0.56 20.38 -7.45
N GLY A 146 0.92 20.47 -6.15
CA GLY A 146 0.95 19.35 -5.23
C GLY A 146 2.27 18.62 -5.11
N LEU A 147 3.35 19.04 -5.81
CA LEU A 147 4.67 18.46 -5.63
C LEU A 147 5.24 18.84 -4.25
N LYS A 148 5.91 17.89 -3.63
CA LYS A 148 6.60 18.11 -2.35
C LYS A 148 8.00 18.66 -2.59
N VAL A 149 8.46 19.57 -1.73
CA VAL A 149 9.81 20.14 -1.79
C VAL A 149 10.52 19.85 -0.48
N PHE A 150 11.60 19.06 -0.54
CA PHE A 150 12.40 18.65 0.61
C PHE A 150 13.70 19.47 0.70
N GLY A 151 13.70 20.46 1.54
CA GLY A 151 14.80 21.43 1.65
C GLY A 151 14.64 22.62 0.69
N PRO A 152 15.75 23.23 0.22
CA PRO A 152 17.14 22.87 0.51
C PRO A 152 17.56 23.25 1.94
N ALA A 153 18.69 22.68 2.40
CA ALA A 153 19.35 23.07 3.63
C ALA A 153 20.29 24.26 3.42
N SER A 154 20.62 24.93 4.54
CA SER A 154 21.70 25.91 4.59
C SER A 154 23.04 25.22 4.92
N GLY A 155 24.13 25.69 4.37
CA GLY A 155 25.46 25.19 4.68
C GLY A 155 26.51 25.60 3.67
N SER A 156 27.75 25.10 3.88
CA SER A 156 28.87 25.31 2.95
C SER A 156 28.62 24.53 1.67
N GLN A 157 28.86 25.18 0.55
CA GLN A 157 28.69 24.66 -0.81
C GLN A 157 30.04 24.35 -1.45
N ALA A 158 30.06 23.54 -2.49
CA ALA A 158 31.29 23.13 -3.16
C ALA A 158 32.12 24.29 -3.76
N CYS A 159 31.48 25.42 -4.06
CA CYS A 159 32.13 26.66 -4.53
C CYS A 159 32.72 27.52 -3.41
N GLY A 160 32.57 27.13 -2.12
CA GLY A 160 33.01 27.88 -0.97
C GLY A 160 31.95 28.85 -0.39
N ASP A 161 30.84 29.05 -1.06
CA ASP A 161 29.72 29.86 -0.56
C ASP A 161 29.03 29.18 0.64
N VAL A 162 28.39 30.00 1.47
CA VAL A 162 27.57 29.54 2.60
C VAL A 162 26.15 30.12 2.47
N GLY A 163 25.16 29.26 2.45
CA GLY A 163 23.75 29.68 2.34
C GLY A 163 22.81 28.53 1.97
N MET A 164 21.55 28.90 1.69
CA MET A 164 20.54 27.97 1.24
C MET A 164 20.84 27.45 -0.16
N GLY A 165 20.60 26.17 -0.43
CA GLY A 165 20.81 25.54 -1.74
C GLY A 165 21.43 24.16 -1.66
N ARG A 166 21.85 23.74 -0.46
CA ARG A 166 22.42 22.41 -0.22
C ARG A 166 21.32 21.36 -0.15
N MET A 167 21.44 20.25 -0.90
CA MET A 167 20.53 19.11 -0.77
C MET A 167 20.54 18.58 0.67
N LEU A 168 19.39 18.25 1.20
CA LEU A 168 19.27 17.55 2.49
C LEU A 168 20.16 16.29 2.53
N GLU A 169 20.47 15.82 3.72
CA GLU A 169 21.20 14.58 3.89
C GLU A 169 20.31 13.38 3.53
N ALA A 170 20.92 12.27 3.11
CA ALA A 170 20.20 11.07 2.66
C ALA A 170 19.26 10.50 3.73
N THR A 171 19.65 10.57 5.01
CA THR A 171 18.82 10.16 6.15
C THR A 171 17.56 11.00 6.28
N ASP A 172 17.70 12.33 6.13
CA ASP A 172 16.57 13.26 6.25
C ASP A 172 15.61 13.11 5.06
N LEU A 173 16.16 12.93 3.84
CA LEU A 173 15.35 12.66 2.65
C LEU A 173 14.57 11.35 2.76
N ALA A 174 15.16 10.30 3.32
CA ALA A 174 14.48 9.04 3.55
C ALA A 174 13.34 9.19 4.60
N LEU A 175 13.52 10.04 5.62
CA LEU A 175 12.45 10.38 6.56
C LEU A 175 11.33 11.18 5.89
N CYS A 176 11.66 12.22 5.12
CA CYS A 176 10.69 12.99 4.35
C CYS A 176 9.90 12.11 3.35
N ALA A 177 10.58 11.15 2.71
CA ALA A 177 9.92 10.17 1.84
C ALA A 177 8.92 9.31 2.63
N ALA A 178 9.28 8.86 3.83
CA ALA A 178 8.38 8.09 4.69
C ALA A 178 7.17 8.90 5.16
N GLU A 179 7.34 10.20 5.42
CA GLU A 179 6.26 11.12 5.80
C GLU A 179 5.23 11.32 4.67
N CYS A 180 5.62 11.14 3.40
CA CYS A 180 4.67 11.19 2.28
C CYS A 180 3.56 10.13 2.37
N PHE A 181 3.80 9.06 3.10
CA PHE A 181 2.84 7.95 3.28
C PHE A 181 2.10 8.02 4.62
N GLN A 182 2.37 9.02 5.46
CA GLN A 182 1.68 9.17 6.74
C GLN A 182 0.44 10.06 6.56
N HIS A 183 -0.72 9.49 6.82
CA HIS A 183 -2.00 10.20 6.89
C HIS A 183 -2.53 10.02 8.32
N LEU A 184 -2.33 10.97 9.20
CA LEU A 184 -2.65 10.88 10.63
C LEU A 184 -4.16 10.85 10.95
N ALA A 185 -4.99 10.47 10.00
CA ALA A 185 -6.46 10.49 10.09
C ALA A 185 -7.05 9.51 11.13
N LEU A 186 -6.28 8.49 11.55
CA LEU A 186 -6.67 7.50 12.56
C LEU A 186 -5.77 7.55 13.80
N THR A 187 -5.12 8.68 14.08
CA THR A 187 -4.29 8.85 15.28
C THR A 187 -5.09 8.61 16.55
N GLY A 188 -4.55 7.77 17.43
CA GLY A 188 -5.19 7.38 18.68
C GLY A 188 -6.30 6.34 18.56
N LYS A 189 -6.67 5.94 17.35
CA LYS A 189 -7.68 4.91 17.10
C LYS A 189 -7.10 3.51 17.16
N HIS A 190 -7.88 2.56 17.66
CA HIS A 190 -7.59 1.13 17.59
C HIS A 190 -8.38 0.52 16.44
N VAL A 191 -7.68 -0.08 15.48
CA VAL A 191 -8.25 -0.75 14.31
C VAL A 191 -8.03 -2.25 14.44
N LEU A 192 -9.12 -3.00 14.40
CA LEU A 192 -9.15 -4.46 14.39
C LEU A 192 -9.45 -4.94 12.97
N ILE A 193 -8.60 -5.82 12.43
CA ILE A 193 -8.75 -6.32 11.06
C ILE A 193 -8.68 -7.84 11.07
N THR A 194 -9.62 -8.50 10.37
CA THR A 194 -9.50 -9.94 10.08
C THR A 194 -9.00 -10.15 8.65
N ALA A 195 -8.14 -11.15 8.43
CA ALA A 195 -7.53 -11.45 7.13
C ALA A 195 -7.33 -12.95 6.90
N GLY A 196 -7.02 -13.31 5.66
CA GLY A 196 -6.75 -14.70 5.27
C GLY A 196 -7.99 -15.58 5.29
N PRO A 197 -7.83 -16.88 4.98
CA PRO A 197 -8.89 -17.87 5.06
C PRO A 197 -8.96 -18.48 6.46
N THR A 198 -10.13 -18.98 6.88
CA THR A 198 -10.19 -19.97 7.95
C THR A 198 -10.02 -21.38 7.39
N GLN A 199 -9.55 -22.29 8.22
CA GLN A 199 -9.41 -23.72 7.93
C GLN A 199 -10.25 -24.52 8.93
N GLU A 200 -11.19 -25.29 8.41
CA GLU A 200 -12.10 -26.11 9.21
C GLU A 200 -11.68 -27.57 9.07
N ASN A 201 -11.07 -28.10 10.11
CA ASN A 201 -10.48 -29.44 10.07
C ASN A 201 -11.55 -30.51 9.90
N ILE A 202 -11.32 -31.45 8.99
CA ILE A 202 -12.07 -32.71 8.83
C ILE A 202 -11.43 -33.77 9.72
N ASP A 203 -10.11 -33.85 9.66
CA ASP A 203 -9.25 -34.76 10.43
C ASP A 203 -7.84 -34.11 10.58
N PRO A 204 -6.86 -34.75 11.22
CA PRO A 204 -5.51 -34.18 11.39
C PRO A 204 -4.76 -33.88 10.07
N VAL A 205 -5.28 -34.33 8.93
CA VAL A 205 -4.59 -34.23 7.62
C VAL A 205 -5.32 -33.33 6.65
N ARG A 206 -6.66 -33.26 6.74
CA ARG A 206 -7.51 -32.56 5.75
C ARG A 206 -8.39 -31.53 6.41
N TYR A 207 -8.61 -30.43 5.67
CA TYR A 207 -9.48 -29.33 6.09
C TYR A 207 -10.25 -28.76 4.91
N ILE A 208 -11.31 -28.02 5.21
CA ILE A 208 -12.06 -27.17 4.25
C ILE A 208 -11.60 -25.74 4.45
N THR A 209 -11.40 -25.02 3.38
CA THR A 209 -10.97 -23.62 3.40
C THR A 209 -11.50 -22.85 2.20
N ASN A 210 -11.51 -21.53 2.27
CA ASN A 210 -11.82 -20.66 1.16
C ASN A 210 -10.53 -20.21 0.44
N HIS A 211 -10.63 -19.93 -0.86
CA HIS A 211 -9.52 -19.31 -1.59
C HIS A 211 -9.30 -17.88 -1.08
N SER A 212 -8.22 -17.65 -0.36
CA SER A 212 -7.80 -16.32 0.07
C SER A 212 -6.30 -16.30 0.32
N SER A 213 -5.62 -15.31 -0.23
CA SER A 213 -4.19 -15.07 0.04
C SER A 213 -3.93 -14.17 1.26
N GLY A 214 -4.97 -13.52 1.81
CA GLY A 214 -4.82 -12.53 2.88
C GLY A 214 -4.28 -11.16 2.45
N LYS A 215 -3.81 -11.01 1.20
CA LYS A 215 -3.11 -9.80 0.71
C LYS A 215 -3.89 -8.50 0.98
N MET A 216 -5.22 -8.49 0.78
CA MET A 216 -6.02 -7.27 0.99
C MET A 216 -6.08 -6.85 2.46
N GLY A 217 -6.30 -7.80 3.38
CA GLY A 217 -6.33 -7.51 4.83
C GLY A 217 -4.97 -7.04 5.36
N PHE A 218 -3.87 -7.61 4.84
CA PHE A 218 -2.51 -7.16 5.19
C PHE A 218 -2.23 -5.75 4.64
N ALA A 219 -2.67 -5.43 3.42
CA ALA A 219 -2.55 -4.10 2.85
C ALA A 219 -3.38 -3.06 3.64
N LEU A 220 -4.59 -3.43 4.10
CA LEU A 220 -5.42 -2.58 4.96
C LEU A 220 -4.76 -2.34 6.32
N ALA A 221 -4.13 -3.37 6.92
CA ALA A 221 -3.40 -3.23 8.17
C ALA A 221 -2.21 -2.26 8.04
N GLU A 222 -1.47 -2.37 6.95
CA GLU A 222 -0.38 -1.44 6.62
C GLU A 222 -0.89 -0.01 6.44
N ALA A 223 -1.96 0.19 5.64
CA ALA A 223 -2.55 1.50 5.41
C ALA A 223 -3.14 2.12 6.69
N ALA A 224 -3.72 1.33 7.59
CA ALA A 224 -4.24 1.80 8.86
C ALA A 224 -3.11 2.27 9.81
N VAL A 225 -1.97 1.56 9.84
CA VAL A 225 -0.77 2.00 10.56
C VAL A 225 -0.21 3.29 9.98
N GLU A 226 -0.19 3.44 8.64
CA GLU A 226 0.22 4.67 7.97
C GLU A 226 -0.71 5.85 8.33
N ALA A 227 -2.00 5.56 8.54
CA ALA A 227 -2.98 6.53 9.02
C ALA A 227 -2.86 6.87 10.52
N GLY A 228 -1.88 6.31 11.23
CA GLY A 228 -1.59 6.60 12.64
C GLY A 228 -2.34 5.72 13.64
N ALA A 229 -3.04 4.67 13.21
CA ALA A 229 -3.77 3.77 14.07
C ALA A 229 -2.86 2.78 14.83
N ARG A 230 -3.30 2.32 15.99
CA ARG A 230 -2.87 1.06 16.60
C ARG A 230 -3.64 -0.08 15.93
N VAL A 231 -2.95 -1.04 15.33
CA VAL A 231 -3.57 -2.09 14.52
C VAL A 231 -3.38 -3.46 15.15
N THR A 232 -4.49 -4.20 15.30
CA THR A 232 -4.52 -5.63 15.60
C THR A 232 -5.02 -6.37 14.36
N LEU A 233 -4.20 -7.27 13.82
CA LEU A 233 -4.50 -8.10 12.66
C LEU A 233 -4.69 -9.54 13.09
N ILE A 234 -5.91 -10.06 13.02
CA ILE A 234 -6.23 -11.46 13.27
C ILE A 234 -6.26 -12.18 11.93
N THR A 235 -5.41 -13.16 11.74
CA THR A 235 -5.29 -13.80 10.41
C THR A 235 -5.39 -15.31 10.50
N GLY A 236 -6.18 -15.89 9.59
CA GLY A 236 -6.09 -17.31 9.28
C GLY A 236 -4.75 -17.65 8.61
N PRO A 237 -4.49 -18.92 8.29
CA PRO A 237 -3.18 -19.37 7.80
C PRO A 237 -2.80 -18.74 6.46
N VAL A 238 -1.74 -17.94 6.46
CA VAL A 238 -1.16 -17.29 5.28
C VAL A 238 0.36 -17.19 5.42
N HIS A 239 1.09 -17.13 4.30
CA HIS A 239 2.55 -16.99 4.25
C HIS A 239 3.03 -15.55 4.04
N LEU A 240 2.25 -14.56 4.51
CA LEU A 240 2.62 -13.16 4.41
C LEU A 240 3.40 -12.71 5.65
N PRO A 241 4.47 -11.92 5.49
CA PRO A 241 5.17 -11.32 6.62
C PRO A 241 4.26 -10.31 7.33
N THR A 242 4.43 -10.19 8.64
CA THR A 242 3.69 -9.20 9.43
C THR A 242 4.13 -7.78 9.03
N PRO A 243 3.19 -6.87 8.70
CA PRO A 243 3.54 -5.48 8.46
C PRO A 243 4.14 -4.82 9.70
N ASP A 244 5.04 -3.85 9.50
CA ASP A 244 5.66 -3.12 10.62
C ASP A 244 4.61 -2.45 11.52
N ARG A 245 4.83 -2.43 12.82
CA ARG A 245 3.95 -1.85 13.85
C ARG A 245 2.53 -2.47 13.95
N VAL A 246 2.30 -3.63 13.37
CA VAL A 246 1.04 -4.39 13.46
C VAL A 246 1.17 -5.47 14.51
N THR A 247 0.22 -5.54 15.44
CA THR A 247 0.08 -6.69 16.34
C THR A 247 -0.67 -7.79 15.60
N ARG A 248 0.02 -8.90 15.28
CA ARG A 248 -0.57 -10.04 14.57
C ARG A 248 -0.98 -11.12 15.55
N ILE A 249 -2.15 -11.69 15.33
CA ILE A 249 -2.69 -12.86 16.03
C ILE A 249 -3.04 -13.92 14.98
N ASP A 250 -2.33 -15.04 15.01
CA ASP A 250 -2.59 -16.17 14.11
C ASP A 250 -3.67 -17.08 14.70
N VAL A 251 -4.64 -17.44 13.88
CA VAL A 251 -5.75 -18.33 14.21
C VAL A 251 -5.93 -19.38 13.11
N VAL A 252 -6.70 -20.42 13.35
CA VAL A 252 -6.93 -21.47 12.37
C VAL A 252 -8.39 -21.49 11.93
N SER A 253 -9.32 -21.70 12.86
CA SER A 253 -10.75 -21.86 12.55
C SER A 253 -11.54 -20.55 12.68
N ALA A 254 -12.77 -20.54 12.17
CA ALA A 254 -13.71 -19.45 12.36
C ALA A 254 -14.04 -19.20 13.85
N ARG A 255 -14.07 -20.23 14.66
CA ARG A 255 -14.26 -20.12 16.12
C ARG A 255 -13.09 -19.42 16.80
N ASP A 256 -11.85 -19.80 16.43
CA ASP A 256 -10.63 -19.16 16.96
C ASP A 256 -10.60 -17.69 16.57
N MET A 257 -10.98 -17.39 15.31
CA MET A 257 -11.03 -16.02 14.82
C MET A 257 -12.07 -15.17 15.57
N LEU A 258 -13.26 -15.71 15.83
CA LEU A 258 -14.28 -15.03 16.63
C LEU A 258 -13.77 -14.75 18.05
N ALA A 259 -13.23 -15.76 18.72
CA ALA A 259 -12.70 -15.61 20.08
C ALA A 259 -11.58 -14.56 20.16
N ALA A 260 -10.69 -14.54 19.16
CA ALA A 260 -9.64 -13.52 19.07
C ALA A 260 -10.19 -12.12 18.81
N CYS A 261 -11.26 -11.98 17.99
CA CYS A 261 -11.94 -10.70 17.78
C CYS A 261 -12.58 -10.19 19.07
N GLU A 262 -13.29 -11.04 19.80
CA GLU A 262 -13.92 -10.71 21.08
C GLU A 262 -12.91 -10.26 22.13
N ALA A 263 -11.77 -10.93 22.21
CA ALA A 263 -10.67 -10.58 23.11
C ALA A 263 -9.97 -9.25 22.76
N ALA A 264 -10.06 -8.80 21.49
CA ALA A 264 -9.45 -7.56 21.02
C ALA A 264 -10.35 -6.32 21.14
N ILE A 265 -11.59 -6.46 21.59
CA ILE A 265 -12.50 -5.35 21.90
C ILE A 265 -12.21 -4.82 23.32
N PRO A 266 -12.28 -3.48 23.56
CA PRO A 266 -12.81 -2.46 22.65
C PRO A 266 -11.85 -2.03 21.56
N CYS A 267 -12.41 -1.71 20.38
CA CYS A 267 -11.73 -1.07 19.28
C CYS A 267 -12.63 0.00 18.65
N ASP A 268 -12.04 0.97 17.93
CA ASP A 268 -12.80 2.05 17.29
C ASP A 268 -13.34 1.63 15.92
N LEU A 269 -12.58 0.81 15.20
CA LEU A 269 -12.87 0.38 13.83
C LEU A 269 -12.63 -1.13 13.69
N PHE A 270 -13.61 -1.84 13.16
CA PHE A 270 -13.50 -3.25 12.81
C PHE A 270 -13.64 -3.44 11.30
N ILE A 271 -12.64 -4.05 10.65
CA ILE A 271 -12.64 -4.35 9.22
C ILE A 271 -12.58 -5.87 9.03
N ALA A 272 -13.69 -6.46 8.58
CA ALA A 272 -13.81 -7.89 8.35
C ALA A 272 -13.48 -8.23 6.88
N SER A 273 -12.19 -8.49 6.59
CA SER A 273 -11.73 -8.87 5.24
C SER A 273 -11.32 -10.34 5.11
N ALA A 274 -11.43 -11.14 6.18
CA ALA A 274 -11.16 -12.56 6.15
C ALA A 274 -12.17 -13.33 5.30
N ALA A 275 -11.72 -14.38 4.61
CA ALA A 275 -12.56 -15.35 3.92
C ALA A 275 -12.93 -16.49 4.88
N VAL A 276 -13.93 -16.24 5.72
CA VAL A 276 -14.41 -17.20 6.73
C VAL A 276 -15.25 -18.28 6.05
N ALA A 277 -14.99 -19.56 6.36
CA ALA A 277 -15.82 -20.65 5.88
C ALA A 277 -17.21 -20.60 6.54
N ASP A 278 -18.28 -20.68 5.75
CA ASP A 278 -19.66 -20.66 6.26
C ASP A 278 -20.01 -21.89 7.07
N TYR A 279 -19.39 -23.03 6.77
CA TYR A 279 -19.63 -24.32 7.38
C TYR A 279 -18.37 -25.00 7.83
N ARG A 280 -18.46 -25.81 8.90
CA ARG A 280 -17.42 -26.69 9.40
C ARG A 280 -17.96 -28.10 9.58
N PRO A 281 -17.12 -29.14 9.61
CA PRO A 281 -17.53 -30.47 10.06
C PRO A 281 -18.13 -30.41 11.46
N GLU A 282 -19.26 -31.09 11.68
CA GLU A 282 -19.88 -31.17 13.01
C GLU A 282 -18.95 -31.82 14.02
N VAL A 283 -18.29 -32.89 13.58
CA VAL A 283 -17.29 -33.63 14.37
C VAL A 283 -15.98 -33.70 13.58
N VAL A 284 -14.90 -33.27 14.22
CA VAL A 284 -13.55 -33.45 13.70
C VAL A 284 -13.06 -34.85 14.08
N ALA A 285 -12.70 -35.66 13.08
CA ALA A 285 -12.19 -37.00 13.32
C ALA A 285 -10.83 -36.93 14.04
N PRO A 286 -10.62 -37.69 15.14
CA PRO A 286 -9.36 -37.66 15.89
C PRO A 286 -8.19 -38.31 15.13
N GLN A 287 -8.50 -39.10 14.11
CA GLN A 287 -7.53 -39.78 13.25
C GLN A 287 -7.91 -39.56 11.76
N LYS A 288 -6.91 -39.70 10.88
CA LYS A 288 -7.15 -39.65 9.43
C LYS A 288 -8.25 -40.62 9.01
N LEU A 289 -9.33 -40.12 8.44
CA LEU A 289 -10.41 -40.93 7.88
C LEU A 289 -9.86 -41.81 6.75
N LYS A 290 -9.98 -43.13 6.92
CA LYS A 290 -9.57 -44.14 5.90
C LYS A 290 -10.72 -44.33 4.90
N LYS A 291 -10.37 -44.78 3.69
CA LYS A 291 -11.36 -45.26 2.72
C LYS A 291 -12.10 -46.46 3.34
N ASP A 292 -13.42 -46.38 3.35
CA ASP A 292 -14.27 -47.48 3.83
C ASP A 292 -14.85 -48.22 2.61
N PRO A 293 -14.46 -49.46 2.36
CA PRO A 293 -14.96 -50.22 1.22
C PRO A 293 -16.46 -50.47 1.27
N THR A 294 -17.11 -50.30 2.43
CA THR A 294 -18.54 -50.53 2.64
C THR A 294 -19.39 -49.29 2.30
N ASN A 295 -18.80 -48.11 2.24
CA ASN A 295 -19.47 -46.84 1.91
C ASN A 295 -19.38 -46.43 0.45
N GLY A 296 -18.98 -47.33 -0.43
CA GLY A 296 -18.74 -47.06 -1.86
C GLY A 296 -17.58 -46.07 -2.05
N ASP A 297 -17.56 -45.30 -3.15
CA ASP A 297 -16.47 -44.36 -3.49
C ASP A 297 -16.63 -42.96 -2.87
N GLY A 298 -17.61 -42.75 -2.01
CA GLY A 298 -17.96 -41.44 -1.43
C GLY A 298 -17.52 -41.25 0.00
N LEU A 299 -17.32 -39.99 0.41
CA LEU A 299 -17.18 -39.55 1.81
C LEU A 299 -18.33 -38.61 2.14
N LEU A 300 -19.18 -38.99 3.11
CA LEU A 300 -20.24 -38.12 3.63
C LEU A 300 -19.72 -37.35 4.84
N LEU A 301 -19.77 -36.01 4.80
CA LEU A 301 -19.44 -35.15 5.92
C LEU A 301 -20.71 -34.40 6.36
N GLN A 302 -21.06 -34.55 7.63
CA GLN A 302 -22.09 -33.71 8.22
C GLN A 302 -21.49 -32.36 8.60
N MET A 303 -22.11 -31.30 8.05
CA MET A 303 -21.63 -29.92 8.21
C MET A 303 -22.59 -29.10 9.06
N VAL A 304 -22.03 -28.23 9.92
CA VAL A 304 -22.78 -27.26 10.73
C VAL A 304 -22.28 -25.86 10.43
N ARG A 305 -23.15 -24.86 10.61
CA ARG A 305 -22.79 -23.46 10.36
C ARG A 305 -21.71 -22.97 11.31
N ASN A 306 -20.79 -22.19 10.78
CA ASN A 306 -19.85 -21.39 11.57
C ASN A 306 -20.55 -20.14 12.14
N PRO A 307 -20.03 -19.57 13.24
CA PRO A 307 -20.49 -18.27 13.71
C PRO A 307 -20.22 -17.17 12.68
N ASP A 308 -21.15 -16.25 12.55
CA ASP A 308 -20.97 -15.05 11.74
C ASP A 308 -20.18 -14.00 12.53
N ILE A 309 -18.87 -13.96 12.33
CA ILE A 309 -17.94 -13.08 13.06
C ILE A 309 -18.34 -11.61 12.89
N LEU A 310 -18.62 -11.22 11.64
CA LEU A 310 -18.97 -9.83 11.31
C LEU A 310 -20.26 -9.40 12.01
N ALA A 311 -21.31 -10.20 11.92
CA ALA A 311 -22.57 -9.92 12.61
C ALA A 311 -22.42 -9.94 14.14
N SER A 312 -21.65 -10.90 14.68
CA SER A 312 -21.40 -11.02 16.12
C SER A 312 -20.75 -9.76 16.72
N ILE A 313 -19.83 -9.13 15.99
CA ILE A 313 -19.16 -7.90 16.43
C ILE A 313 -20.02 -6.66 16.15
N ALA A 314 -20.64 -6.56 14.97
CA ALA A 314 -21.38 -5.38 14.55
C ALA A 314 -22.74 -5.19 15.24
N THR A 315 -23.26 -6.21 15.92
CA THR A 315 -24.54 -6.14 16.68
C THR A 315 -24.36 -5.95 18.18
N ARG A 316 -23.11 -5.85 18.68
CA ARG A 316 -22.85 -5.61 20.12
C ARG A 316 -23.37 -4.24 20.57
N PRO A 317 -23.72 -4.07 21.84
CA PRO A 317 -24.08 -2.75 22.40
C PRO A 317 -22.93 -1.74 22.31
N ASP A 318 -21.69 -2.19 22.50
CA ASP A 318 -20.42 -1.46 22.43
C ASP A 318 -19.72 -1.65 21.08
N ARG A 319 -20.49 -1.81 19.98
CA ARG A 319 -19.97 -2.13 18.67
C ARG A 319 -19.00 -1.06 18.14
N PRO A 320 -17.89 -1.45 17.49
CA PRO A 320 -17.06 -0.53 16.74
C PRO A 320 -17.74 -0.07 15.43
N PHE A 321 -17.20 0.98 14.80
CA PHE A 321 -17.50 1.25 13.39
C PHE A 321 -17.12 0.03 12.55
N SER A 322 -18.08 -0.57 11.85
CA SER A 322 -17.94 -1.90 11.27
C SER A 322 -17.97 -1.88 9.76
N VAL A 323 -16.90 -2.38 9.15
CA VAL A 323 -16.73 -2.48 7.69
C VAL A 323 -16.65 -3.94 7.27
N GLY A 324 -17.59 -4.37 6.43
CA GLY A 324 -17.61 -5.72 5.86
C GLY A 324 -17.02 -5.76 4.46
N PHE A 325 -16.54 -6.93 4.04
CA PHE A 325 -16.18 -7.22 2.66
C PHE A 325 -17.18 -8.23 2.07
N ALA A 326 -17.59 -7.98 0.83
CA ALA A 326 -18.40 -8.89 0.04
C ALA A 326 -17.67 -9.24 -1.25
N ALA A 327 -17.53 -10.52 -1.53
CA ALA A 327 -16.99 -11.05 -2.76
C ALA A 327 -18.16 -11.71 -3.50
N GLU A 328 -18.66 -11.08 -4.55
CA GLU A 328 -19.84 -11.51 -5.28
C GLU A 328 -19.50 -11.68 -6.77
N THR A 329 -20.23 -12.54 -7.44
CA THR A 329 -20.06 -12.81 -8.89
C THR A 329 -21.17 -12.17 -9.73
N GLU A 330 -22.33 -11.87 -9.12
CA GLU A 330 -23.51 -11.30 -9.79
C GLU A 330 -24.27 -10.37 -8.84
N HIS A 331 -25.01 -9.40 -9.36
CA HIS A 331 -25.83 -8.46 -8.58
C HIS A 331 -25.11 -7.80 -7.39
N LEU A 332 -23.85 -7.43 -7.61
CA LEU A 332 -22.88 -6.98 -6.61
C LEU A 332 -23.45 -5.94 -5.61
N LEU A 333 -24.10 -4.90 -6.13
CA LEU A 333 -24.61 -3.80 -5.29
C LEU A 333 -25.83 -4.21 -4.46
N ASP A 334 -26.74 -5.01 -5.01
CA ASP A 334 -27.97 -5.44 -4.32
C ASP A 334 -27.66 -6.40 -3.17
N TYR A 335 -26.77 -7.38 -3.40
CA TYR A 335 -26.33 -8.30 -2.34
C TYR A 335 -25.52 -7.59 -1.26
N ALA A 336 -24.64 -6.68 -1.64
CA ALA A 336 -23.87 -5.89 -0.69
C ALA A 336 -24.79 -4.99 0.17
N ALA A 337 -25.77 -4.31 -0.43
CA ALA A 337 -26.72 -3.46 0.29
C ALA A 337 -27.60 -4.28 1.29
N ARG A 338 -28.02 -5.49 0.92
CA ARG A 338 -28.73 -6.39 1.83
C ARG A 338 -27.85 -6.79 3.00
N LYS A 339 -26.62 -7.24 2.73
CA LYS A 339 -25.66 -7.68 3.75
C LYS A 339 -25.29 -6.55 4.71
N LEU A 340 -25.20 -5.30 4.22
CA LEU A 340 -24.97 -4.11 5.02
C LEU A 340 -26.08 -3.92 6.06
N LYS A 341 -27.36 -4.04 5.66
CA LYS A 341 -28.52 -3.91 6.55
C LYS A 341 -28.63 -5.08 7.50
N ASP A 342 -28.58 -6.32 7.00
CA ASP A 342 -28.80 -7.54 7.79
C ASP A 342 -27.75 -7.71 8.90
N LYS A 343 -26.52 -7.24 8.68
CA LYS A 343 -25.42 -7.34 9.65
C LYS A 343 -25.14 -6.05 10.42
N ASN A 344 -25.96 -5.01 10.25
CA ASN A 344 -25.83 -3.72 10.94
C ASN A 344 -24.44 -3.06 10.71
N LEU A 345 -23.95 -3.04 9.48
CA LEU A 345 -22.65 -2.45 9.13
C LEU A 345 -22.76 -0.96 8.90
N ASP A 346 -21.63 -0.25 9.02
CA ASP A 346 -21.51 1.15 8.65
C ASP A 346 -21.12 1.31 7.19
N LEU A 347 -20.22 0.40 6.71
CA LEU A 347 -19.80 0.34 5.31
C LEU A 347 -19.68 -1.12 4.86
N ILE A 348 -19.86 -1.34 3.57
CA ILE A 348 -19.52 -2.61 2.91
C ILE A 348 -18.69 -2.36 1.67
N VAL A 349 -17.58 -3.08 1.54
CA VAL A 349 -16.68 -3.07 0.38
C VAL A 349 -17.05 -4.26 -0.49
N ALA A 350 -17.54 -4.00 -1.69
CA ALA A 350 -17.97 -5.00 -2.64
C ALA A 350 -16.92 -5.18 -3.74
N ASN A 351 -16.40 -6.40 -3.88
CA ASN A 351 -15.43 -6.79 -4.90
C ASN A 351 -16.08 -7.72 -5.93
N ASP A 352 -15.85 -7.46 -7.21
CA ASP A 352 -16.19 -8.39 -8.28
C ASP A 352 -15.09 -9.45 -8.39
N VAL A 353 -15.37 -10.66 -7.92
CA VAL A 353 -14.41 -11.78 -7.98
C VAL A 353 -14.57 -12.63 -9.26
N ALA A 354 -15.53 -12.34 -10.12
CA ALA A 354 -15.67 -12.99 -11.41
C ALA A 354 -14.57 -12.55 -12.39
N ASN A 355 -13.98 -11.36 -12.19
CA ASN A 355 -12.87 -10.86 -13.01
C ASN A 355 -11.53 -11.43 -12.52
N PRO A 356 -10.84 -12.31 -13.31
CA PRO A 356 -9.58 -12.94 -12.89
C PRO A 356 -8.44 -11.93 -12.61
N SER A 357 -8.48 -10.75 -13.23
CA SER A 357 -7.44 -9.73 -13.09
C SER A 357 -7.43 -9.07 -11.70
N ILE A 358 -8.55 -9.13 -10.96
CA ILE A 358 -8.73 -8.49 -9.65
C ILE A 358 -9.13 -9.47 -8.53
N GLY A 359 -9.04 -10.78 -8.80
CA GLY A 359 -9.41 -11.86 -7.87
C GLY A 359 -8.49 -12.02 -6.66
N PHE A 360 -8.74 -13.05 -5.85
CA PHE A 360 -8.10 -13.27 -4.54
C PHE A 360 -6.56 -13.29 -4.57
N ASN A 361 -5.95 -13.84 -5.62
CA ASN A 361 -4.49 -13.98 -5.74
C ASN A 361 -3.82 -12.84 -6.51
N SER A 362 -4.59 -11.95 -7.16
CA SER A 362 -4.07 -10.81 -7.90
C SER A 362 -3.35 -9.81 -6.98
N GLU A 363 -2.38 -9.08 -7.54
CA GLU A 363 -1.76 -7.91 -6.89
C GLU A 363 -2.64 -6.64 -6.99
N GLU A 364 -3.59 -6.65 -7.92
CA GLU A 364 -4.52 -5.54 -8.14
C GLU A 364 -5.91 -5.84 -7.57
N ASN A 365 -6.70 -4.79 -7.36
CA ASN A 365 -8.10 -4.86 -6.99
C ASN A 365 -8.87 -3.67 -7.57
N ALA A 366 -10.20 -3.81 -7.64
CA ALA A 366 -11.18 -2.75 -7.85
C ALA A 366 -12.37 -3.04 -6.94
N CYS A 367 -12.99 -2.02 -6.37
CA CYS A 367 -14.11 -2.24 -5.47
C CYS A 367 -15.09 -1.06 -5.46
N SER A 368 -16.31 -1.32 -4.99
CA SER A 368 -17.30 -0.30 -4.66
C SER A 368 -17.53 -0.30 -3.16
N VAL A 369 -17.58 0.87 -2.53
CA VAL A 369 -17.96 1.02 -1.12
C VAL A 369 -19.38 1.54 -1.04
N ILE A 370 -20.23 0.87 -0.27
CA ILE A 370 -21.64 1.26 -0.05
C ILE A 370 -21.76 1.67 1.41
N ASP A 371 -22.36 2.84 1.66
CA ASP A 371 -22.68 3.36 3.00
C ASP A 371 -24.13 3.04 3.42
N ARG A 372 -24.51 3.48 4.63
CA ARG A 372 -25.86 3.23 5.19
C ARG A 372 -26.99 3.89 4.41
N GLU A 373 -26.69 4.99 3.72
CA GLU A 373 -27.62 5.69 2.83
C GLU A 373 -27.70 5.03 1.45
N LEU A 374 -26.98 3.94 1.23
CA LEU A 374 -26.86 3.19 -0.02
C LEU A 374 -26.17 3.98 -1.13
N HIS A 375 -25.37 4.99 -0.80
CA HIS A 375 -24.50 5.63 -1.78
C HIS A 375 -23.31 4.73 -2.09
N ALA A 376 -23.05 4.53 -3.37
CA ALA A 376 -21.92 3.74 -3.85
C ALA A 376 -20.79 4.63 -4.32
N THR A 377 -19.59 4.42 -3.79
CA THR A 377 -18.35 5.07 -4.23
C THR A 377 -17.46 4.04 -4.91
N LEU A 378 -17.10 4.28 -6.17
CA LEU A 378 -16.25 3.40 -6.97
C LEU A 378 -14.77 3.71 -6.77
N PHE A 379 -13.97 2.67 -6.54
CA PHE A 379 -12.51 2.69 -6.53
C PHE A 379 -11.99 1.92 -7.74
N ALA A 380 -11.36 2.64 -8.68
CA ALA A 380 -10.85 2.08 -9.93
C ALA A 380 -9.75 1.05 -9.68
N GLN A 381 -9.55 0.15 -10.66
CA GLN A 381 -8.54 -0.89 -10.60
C GLN A 381 -7.14 -0.30 -10.44
N THR A 382 -6.46 -0.72 -9.37
CA THR A 382 -5.06 -0.40 -9.07
C THR A 382 -4.49 -1.43 -8.09
N SER A 383 -3.23 -1.26 -7.67
CA SER A 383 -2.60 -2.18 -6.71
C SER A 383 -3.35 -2.23 -5.38
N LYS A 384 -3.38 -3.41 -4.73
CA LYS A 384 -4.03 -3.61 -3.42
C LYS A 384 -3.53 -2.62 -2.35
N GLY A 385 -2.26 -2.25 -2.39
CA GLY A 385 -1.71 -1.23 -1.48
C GLY A 385 -2.31 0.17 -1.72
N LYS A 386 -2.47 0.60 -2.97
CA LYS A 386 -3.13 1.88 -3.30
C LYS A 386 -4.61 1.86 -2.92
N ILE A 387 -5.33 0.80 -3.27
CA ILE A 387 -6.75 0.62 -2.86
C ILE A 387 -6.89 0.66 -1.34
N ALA A 388 -6.01 -0.03 -0.60
CA ALA A 388 -6.07 -0.04 0.86
C ALA A 388 -5.91 1.36 1.47
N ARG A 389 -4.98 2.18 0.96
CA ARG A 389 -4.82 3.58 1.40
C ARG A 389 -6.04 4.43 1.09
N GLN A 390 -6.61 4.28 -0.11
CA GLN A 390 -7.84 4.98 -0.49
C GLN A 390 -9.01 4.59 0.41
N LEU A 391 -9.20 3.28 0.67
CA LEU A 391 -10.23 2.76 1.56
C LEU A 391 -10.05 3.25 2.99
N ILE A 392 -8.86 3.17 3.56
CA ILE A 392 -8.58 3.66 4.92
C ILE A 392 -8.82 5.16 5.03
N SER A 393 -8.44 5.96 4.03
CA SER A 393 -8.73 7.39 3.99
C SER A 393 -10.24 7.67 3.97
N PHE A 394 -10.99 6.96 3.12
CA PHE A 394 -12.45 7.07 3.02
C PHE A 394 -13.14 6.65 4.33
N ILE A 395 -12.73 5.51 4.90
CA ILE A 395 -13.28 5.00 6.17
C ILE A 395 -13.00 5.99 7.31
N ALA A 396 -11.79 6.54 7.38
CA ALA A 396 -11.42 7.51 8.41
C ALA A 396 -12.27 8.79 8.34
N GLN A 397 -12.59 9.27 7.14
CA GLN A 397 -13.50 10.41 6.96
C GLN A 397 -14.89 10.11 7.51
N ARG A 398 -15.45 8.92 7.23
CA ARG A 398 -16.77 8.50 7.72
C ARG A 398 -16.77 8.23 9.22
N LEU A 399 -15.75 7.59 9.77
CA LEU A 399 -15.59 7.34 11.20
C LEU A 399 -15.55 8.66 12.01
N ASN A 400 -14.92 9.71 11.49
CA ASN A 400 -14.81 11.00 12.18
C ASN A 400 -16.07 11.88 12.05
N GLN A 401 -17.09 11.46 11.29
CA GLN A 401 -18.39 12.12 11.15
C GLN A 401 -19.45 11.58 12.13
N VAL A 402 -19.16 10.44 12.74
CA VAL A 402 -19.99 9.76 13.76
C VAL A 402 -19.52 10.15 15.16
#